data_395404afaf15850481f881e92b8b0a9f
#
_entry.id   395404afaf15850481f881e92b8b0a9f
#
_cell.length_a   1.000
_cell.length_b   1.000
_cell.length_c   1.000
_cell.angle_alpha   90.00
_cell.angle_beta   90.00
_cell.angle_gamma   90.00
#
_symmetry.space_group_name_H-M   'P 1'
#
loop_
_entity.id
_entity.type
_entity.pdbx_description
1 polymer ?
#
loop_
_entity_poly.entity_id
_entity_poly.type
_entity_poly.pdbx_seq_one_letter_code
_entity_poly.pdbx_strand_id
1 'polypeptide(L)'
;MRSFMHKIIDVDVTGDFSLRLTYEDGLICDVDLYQYAPGPVFSNASLFIKFGLLPDGALEWQPDIKISASDLRKKGVYVGHTLAVRERHFADVISRAFYDAVIENRPEILQAALKTAVDKHGNSTVAKEAGAKSRTSLYKSLNKNTNVSLATVVSLAHTVLQLEEK
;
A
#
# COMPACT_ATOMS: atom_id res chain seq x y z
N MET A 1 17.42 -12.19 12.77
CA MET A 1 16.10 -11.67 12.34
C MET A 1 16.30 -10.77 11.11
N ARG A 2 15.75 -11.15 9.98
CA ARG A 2 15.84 -10.31 8.78
C ARG A 2 14.96 -9.09 8.95
N SER A 3 15.57 -7.93 8.97
CA SER A 3 14.84 -6.67 8.86
C SER A 3 14.35 -6.54 7.40
N PHE A 4 13.06 -6.64 7.20
CA PHE A 4 12.47 -6.38 5.89
C PHE A 4 12.34 -4.85 5.74
N MET A 5 13.44 -4.24 5.32
CA MET A 5 13.43 -2.83 4.97
C MET A 5 13.04 -2.70 3.52
N HIS A 6 11.77 -2.45 3.28
CA HIS A 6 11.30 -2.13 1.93
C HIS A 6 11.69 -0.70 1.60
N LYS A 7 12.38 -0.54 0.49
CA LYS A 7 12.80 0.79 0.01
C LYS A 7 11.65 1.49 -0.71
N ILE A 8 11.58 2.79 -0.54
CA ILE A 8 10.76 3.64 -1.40
C ILE A 8 11.44 3.74 -2.77
N ILE A 9 10.69 3.49 -3.83
CA ILE A 9 11.20 3.56 -5.21
C ILE A 9 10.59 4.71 -6.01
N ASP A 10 9.50 5.29 -5.55
CA ASP A 10 8.87 6.42 -6.20
C ASP A 10 8.09 7.26 -5.19
N VAL A 11 8.05 8.57 -5.43
CA VAL A 11 7.37 9.54 -4.55
C VAL A 11 6.62 10.55 -5.41
N ASP A 12 5.32 10.68 -5.18
CA ASP A 12 4.48 11.71 -5.77
C ASP A 12 4.00 12.67 -4.70
N VAL A 13 4.05 13.96 -4.98
CA VAL A 13 3.49 14.98 -4.10
C VAL A 13 2.00 15.10 -4.40
N THR A 14 1.17 14.82 -3.41
CA THR A 14 -0.28 14.78 -3.56
C THR A 14 -1.02 15.92 -2.87
N GLY A 15 -0.32 16.70 -2.06
CA GLY A 15 -0.86 17.86 -1.35
C GLY A 15 0.27 18.67 -0.75
N ASP A 16 -0.05 19.72 0.01
CA ASP A 16 0.95 20.62 0.58
C ASP A 16 1.98 19.90 1.45
N PHE A 17 1.54 18.87 2.19
CA PHE A 17 2.40 18.07 3.07
C PHE A 17 2.12 16.59 2.92
N SER A 18 1.51 16.18 1.81
CA SER A 18 1.11 14.80 1.56
C SER A 18 1.91 14.20 0.42
N LEU A 19 2.36 12.97 0.63
CA LEU A 19 3.12 12.21 -0.35
C LEU A 19 2.45 10.88 -0.61
N ARG A 20 2.51 10.42 -1.85
CA ARG A 20 2.20 9.04 -2.23
C ARG A 20 3.50 8.30 -2.46
N LEU A 21 3.72 7.24 -1.72
CA LEU A 21 4.95 6.47 -1.72
C LEU A 21 4.70 5.10 -2.36
N THR A 22 5.57 4.73 -3.29
CA THR A 22 5.58 3.37 -3.86
C THR A 22 6.82 2.66 -3.35
N TYR A 23 6.63 1.50 -2.76
CA TYR A 23 7.70 0.68 -2.22
C TYR A 23 8.15 -0.38 -3.22
N GLU A 24 9.35 -0.91 -3.05
CA GLU A 24 9.92 -1.92 -3.96
C GLU A 24 9.13 -3.22 -4.01
N ASP A 25 8.35 -3.54 -2.98
CA ASP A 25 7.44 -4.69 -2.98
C ASP A 25 6.12 -4.41 -3.70
N GLY A 26 5.95 -3.20 -4.21
CA GLY A 26 4.76 -2.78 -4.95
C GLY A 26 3.68 -2.12 -4.10
N LEU A 27 3.85 -2.06 -2.79
CA LEU A 27 2.87 -1.43 -1.90
C LEU A 27 2.87 0.08 -2.09
N ILE A 28 1.68 0.66 -2.14
CA ILE A 28 1.48 2.11 -2.26
C ILE A 28 0.81 2.60 -0.99
N CYS A 29 1.37 3.64 -0.38
CA CYS A 29 0.74 4.29 0.75
C CYS A 29 0.77 5.81 0.64
N ASP A 30 -0.20 6.45 1.27
CA ASP A 30 -0.26 7.90 1.40
C ASP A 30 0.16 8.29 2.81
N VAL A 31 0.95 9.33 2.92
CA VAL A 31 1.43 9.85 4.20
C VAL A 31 1.23 11.36 4.26
N ASP A 32 0.72 11.85 5.38
CA ASP A 32 0.63 13.27 5.68
C ASP A 32 1.72 13.60 6.71
N LEU A 33 2.59 14.52 6.36
CA LEU A 33 3.72 14.92 7.19
C LEU A 33 3.57 16.35 7.74
N TYR A 34 2.37 16.93 7.68
CA TYR A 34 2.14 18.24 8.28
C TYR A 34 2.50 18.20 9.77
N GLN A 35 3.38 19.11 10.18
CA GLN A 35 3.89 19.18 11.57
C GLN A 35 4.50 17.88 12.10
N TYR A 36 5.04 17.07 11.21
CA TYR A 36 5.69 15.80 11.60
C TYR A 36 6.82 15.99 12.61
N ALA A 37 7.60 17.05 12.44
CA ALA A 37 8.69 17.41 13.36
C ALA A 37 8.78 18.93 13.49
N PRO A 38 9.42 19.44 14.55
CA PRO A 38 9.66 20.87 14.69
C PRO A 38 10.50 21.41 13.53
N GLY A 39 10.23 22.65 13.12
CA GLY A 39 10.98 23.33 12.09
C GLY A 39 10.13 23.69 10.87
N PRO A 40 10.68 24.50 9.94
CA PRO A 40 9.90 25.06 8.84
C PRO A 40 9.56 24.06 7.74
N VAL A 41 10.29 22.95 7.62
CA VAL A 41 10.10 21.98 6.52
C VAL A 41 8.69 21.38 6.52
N PHE A 42 8.16 21.06 7.70
CA PHE A 42 6.85 20.44 7.83
C PHE A 42 5.71 21.44 8.11
N SER A 43 5.96 22.71 7.89
CA SER A 43 4.96 23.77 8.03
C SER A 43 5.00 24.79 6.89
N ASN A 44 5.95 24.66 5.97
CA ASN A 44 6.08 25.50 4.78
C ASN A 44 6.13 24.62 3.54
N ALA A 45 5.06 24.65 2.75
CA ALA A 45 4.91 23.78 1.58
C ALA A 45 6.04 23.96 0.55
N SER A 46 6.57 25.17 0.40
CA SER A 46 7.67 25.44 -0.53
C SER A 46 8.98 24.77 -0.13
N LEU A 47 9.17 24.55 1.16
CA LEU A 47 10.33 23.82 1.70
C LEU A 47 10.09 22.32 1.69
N PHE A 48 8.87 21.92 1.94
CA PHE A 48 8.49 20.50 2.00
C PHE A 48 8.76 19.75 0.69
N ILE A 49 8.52 20.39 -0.45
CA ILE A 49 8.73 19.74 -1.75
C ILE A 49 10.20 19.57 -2.13
N LYS A 50 11.14 20.09 -1.34
CA LYS A 50 12.58 20.02 -1.62
C LYS A 50 13.26 18.77 -1.02
N PHE A 51 12.55 17.67 -0.94
CA PHE A 51 13.12 16.40 -0.48
C PHE A 51 13.92 15.69 -1.58
N GLY A 52 14.81 14.82 -1.17
CA GLY A 52 15.50 13.88 -2.05
C GLY A 52 15.22 12.45 -1.64
N LEU A 53 15.09 11.55 -2.62
CA LEU A 53 15.00 10.11 -2.38
C LEU A 53 16.40 9.53 -2.36
N LEU A 54 16.80 8.99 -1.22
CA LEU A 54 18.14 8.43 -1.04
C LEU A 54 18.25 7.00 -1.57
N PRO A 55 19.48 6.51 -1.86
CA PRO A 55 19.68 5.14 -2.35
C PRO A 55 19.17 4.03 -1.42
N ASP A 56 19.12 4.31 -0.10
CA ASP A 56 18.55 3.38 0.89
C ASP A 56 17.02 3.43 0.96
N GLY A 57 16.41 4.25 0.13
CA GLY A 57 14.96 4.41 0.07
C GLY A 57 14.37 5.37 1.08
N ALA A 58 15.20 6.08 1.85
CA ALA A 58 14.74 7.11 2.79
C ALA A 58 14.51 8.44 2.08
N LEU A 59 13.76 9.34 2.71
CA LEU A 59 13.60 10.70 2.25
C LEU A 59 14.44 11.64 3.10
N GLU A 60 15.09 12.61 2.47
CA GLU A 60 15.92 13.62 3.13
C GLU A 60 15.51 15.03 2.72
N TRP A 61 15.33 15.88 3.73
CA TRP A 61 15.16 17.33 3.58
C TRP A 61 16.38 17.99 4.19
N GLN A 62 17.30 18.46 3.39
CA GLN A 62 18.59 18.99 3.82
C GLN A 62 19.40 17.93 4.61
N PRO A 63 20.66 18.19 4.93
CA PRO A 63 21.52 17.14 5.50
C PRO A 63 21.08 16.62 6.87
N ASP A 64 20.23 17.35 7.58
CA ASP A 64 19.89 17.06 8.96
C ASP A 64 18.51 16.41 9.19
N ILE A 65 17.65 16.36 8.18
CA ILE A 65 16.30 15.81 8.31
C ILE A 65 16.16 14.60 7.39
N LYS A 66 16.11 13.42 7.99
CA LYS A 66 15.96 12.16 7.26
C LYS A 66 14.87 11.33 7.92
N ILE A 67 13.95 10.83 7.10
CA ILE A 67 12.92 9.89 7.55
C ILE A 67 13.13 8.57 6.81
N SER A 68 13.28 7.48 7.56
CA SER A 68 13.49 6.16 7.00
C SER A 68 12.26 5.66 6.25
N ALA A 69 12.48 4.79 5.27
CA ALA A 69 11.40 4.11 4.55
C ALA A 69 10.47 3.37 5.49
N SER A 70 11.01 2.72 6.52
CA SER A 70 10.22 1.98 7.51
C SER A 70 9.35 2.89 8.37
N ASP A 71 9.84 4.03 8.80
CA ASP A 71 9.06 4.99 9.59
C ASP A 71 7.92 5.59 8.77
N LEU A 72 8.17 5.92 7.52
CA LEU A 72 7.15 6.40 6.60
C LEU A 72 6.10 5.31 6.34
N ARG A 73 6.51 4.07 6.20
CA ARG A 73 5.60 2.93 6.01
C ARG A 73 4.68 2.73 7.21
N LYS A 74 5.19 2.84 8.42
CA LYS A 74 4.41 2.73 9.66
C LYS A 74 3.37 3.85 9.78
N LYS A 75 3.73 5.05 9.39
CA LYS A 75 2.84 6.21 9.42
C LYS A 75 1.84 6.20 8.27
N GLY A 76 2.19 5.60 7.15
CA GLY A 76 1.41 5.64 5.93
C GLY A 76 0.08 4.89 6.01
N VAL A 77 -0.86 5.35 5.18
CA VAL A 77 -2.15 4.69 4.96
C VAL A 77 -2.05 3.92 3.65
N TYR A 78 -2.27 2.62 3.69
CA TYR A 78 -2.15 1.77 2.49
C TYR A 78 -3.32 2.00 1.55
N VAL A 79 -3.03 2.33 0.29
CA VAL A 79 -4.04 2.66 -0.71
C VAL A 79 -4.11 1.64 -1.85
N GLY A 80 -3.07 0.87 -2.07
CA GLY A 80 -3.06 -0.11 -3.15
C GLY A 80 -1.75 -0.86 -3.26
N HIS A 81 -1.65 -1.63 -4.33
CA HIS A 81 -0.47 -2.41 -4.65
C HIS A 81 -0.24 -2.37 -6.16
N THR A 82 0.98 -2.06 -6.60
CA THR A 82 1.32 -2.07 -8.03
C THR A 82 2.06 -3.34 -8.42
N LEU A 83 1.75 -3.86 -9.60
CA LEU A 83 2.48 -4.96 -10.22
C LEU A 83 3.54 -4.46 -11.19
N ALA A 84 3.65 -3.14 -11.37
CA ALA A 84 4.42 -2.50 -12.44
C ALA A 84 5.94 -2.73 -12.38
N VAL A 85 6.48 -3.16 -11.24
CA VAL A 85 7.93 -3.35 -11.09
C VAL A 85 8.40 -4.69 -11.62
N ARG A 86 7.55 -5.71 -11.60
CA ARG A 86 7.78 -7.04 -12.21
C ARG A 86 6.45 -7.70 -12.43
N GLU A 87 6.27 -8.35 -13.57
CA GLU A 87 5.14 -9.25 -13.77
C GLU A 87 5.23 -10.36 -12.72
N ARG A 88 4.45 -10.25 -11.66
CA ARG A 88 4.37 -11.27 -10.62
C ARG A 88 3.02 -11.95 -10.72
N HIS A 89 3.02 -13.27 -10.56
CA HIS A 89 1.77 -14.00 -10.39
C HIS A 89 1.04 -13.50 -9.14
N PHE A 90 -0.27 -13.40 -9.22
CA PHE A 90 -1.08 -12.97 -8.10
C PHE A 90 -0.82 -13.80 -6.83
N ALA A 91 -0.57 -15.11 -6.99
CA ALA A 91 -0.23 -15.98 -5.87
C ALA A 91 0.99 -15.48 -5.08
N ASP A 92 2.02 -15.01 -5.77
CA ASP A 92 3.22 -14.45 -5.13
C ASP A 92 2.92 -13.12 -4.45
N VAL A 93 2.13 -12.27 -5.09
CA VAL A 93 1.73 -10.96 -4.56
C VAL A 93 0.92 -11.13 -3.27
N ILE A 94 -0.09 -12.01 -3.27
CA ILE A 94 -0.96 -12.21 -2.12
C ILE A 94 -0.21 -12.89 -0.96
N SER A 95 0.66 -13.85 -1.26
CA SER A 95 1.49 -14.51 -0.26
C SER A 95 2.43 -13.52 0.42
N ARG A 96 3.04 -12.63 -0.35
CA ARG A 96 3.91 -11.60 0.19
C ARG A 96 3.13 -10.59 1.01
N ALA A 97 1.97 -10.16 0.52
CA ALA A 97 1.11 -9.22 1.25
C ALA A 97 0.62 -9.83 2.58
N PHE A 98 0.28 -11.11 2.58
CA PHE A 98 -0.09 -11.81 3.81
C PHE A 98 1.08 -11.85 4.80
N TYR A 99 2.27 -12.21 4.33
CA TYR A 99 3.47 -12.23 5.15
C TYR A 99 3.76 -10.86 5.77
N ASP A 100 3.72 -9.81 4.96
CA ASP A 100 3.96 -8.43 5.41
C ASP A 100 2.89 -7.98 6.41
N ALA A 101 1.63 -8.33 6.17
CA ALA A 101 0.53 -8.04 7.09
C ALA A 101 0.76 -8.65 8.47
N VAL A 102 1.26 -9.90 8.51
CA VAL A 102 1.59 -10.59 9.76
C VAL A 102 2.78 -9.93 10.46
N ILE A 103 3.87 -9.68 9.73
CA ILE A 103 5.09 -9.10 10.29
C ILE A 103 4.84 -7.70 10.85
N GLU A 104 4.07 -6.89 10.15
CA GLU A 104 3.79 -5.51 10.55
C GLU A 104 2.54 -5.39 11.45
N ASN A 105 1.82 -6.49 11.67
CA ASN A 105 0.53 -6.52 12.38
C ASN A 105 -0.47 -5.52 11.77
N ARG A 106 -0.60 -5.53 10.45
CA ARG A 106 -1.41 -4.58 9.69
C ARG A 106 -2.21 -5.30 8.59
N PRO A 107 -3.44 -5.74 8.91
CA PRO A 107 -4.27 -6.47 7.94
C PRO A 107 -4.62 -5.65 6.69
N GLU A 108 -4.59 -4.32 6.77
CA GLU A 108 -4.86 -3.44 5.64
C GLU A 108 -3.87 -3.62 4.47
N ILE A 109 -2.68 -4.16 4.72
CA ILE A 109 -1.72 -4.51 3.65
C ILE A 109 -2.33 -5.56 2.73
N LEU A 110 -2.93 -6.59 3.31
CA LEU A 110 -3.58 -7.66 2.56
C LEU A 110 -4.83 -7.16 1.83
N GLN A 111 -5.62 -6.32 2.48
CA GLN A 111 -6.80 -5.69 1.88
C GLN A 111 -6.42 -4.84 0.67
N ALA A 112 -5.34 -4.07 0.76
CA ALA A 112 -4.83 -3.24 -0.35
C ALA A 112 -4.40 -4.09 -1.55
N ALA A 113 -3.71 -5.20 -1.32
CA ALA A 113 -3.30 -6.12 -2.38
C ALA A 113 -4.51 -6.75 -3.08
N LEU A 114 -5.52 -7.18 -2.31
CA LEU A 114 -6.76 -7.72 -2.85
C LEU A 114 -7.55 -6.68 -3.64
N LYS A 115 -7.64 -5.46 -3.12
CA LYS A 115 -8.33 -4.36 -3.80
C LYS A 115 -7.72 -4.08 -5.16
N THR A 116 -6.40 -4.01 -5.25
CA THR A 116 -5.69 -3.80 -6.52
C THR A 116 -6.03 -4.90 -7.53
N ALA A 117 -6.02 -6.15 -7.10
CA ALA A 117 -6.34 -7.28 -7.96
C ALA A 117 -7.82 -7.27 -8.41
N VAL A 118 -8.73 -6.93 -7.50
CA VAL A 118 -10.16 -6.80 -7.81
C VAL A 118 -10.39 -5.68 -8.82
N ASP A 119 -9.73 -4.54 -8.65
CA ASP A 119 -9.85 -3.41 -9.57
C ASP A 119 -9.34 -3.77 -10.97
N LYS A 120 -8.30 -4.59 -11.06
CA LYS A 120 -7.76 -5.09 -12.33
C LYS A 120 -8.78 -5.93 -13.09
N HIS A 121 -9.50 -6.81 -12.40
CA HIS A 121 -10.50 -7.69 -13.02
C HIS A 121 -11.88 -7.08 -13.12
N GLY A 122 -12.14 -6.00 -12.43
CA GLY A 122 -13.43 -5.32 -12.34
C GLY A 122 -14.29 -5.84 -11.19
N ASN A 123 -14.85 -4.93 -10.42
CA ASN A 123 -15.66 -5.24 -9.24
C ASN A 123 -16.87 -6.11 -9.53
N SER A 124 -17.55 -5.85 -10.66
CA SER A 124 -18.72 -6.63 -11.06
C SER A 124 -18.39 -8.09 -11.35
N THR A 125 -17.28 -8.32 -12.05
CA THR A 125 -16.81 -9.67 -12.40
C THR A 125 -16.44 -10.45 -11.14
N VAL A 126 -15.65 -9.85 -10.27
CA VAL A 126 -15.19 -10.50 -9.04
C VAL A 126 -16.38 -10.77 -8.10
N ALA A 127 -17.30 -9.82 -7.95
CA ALA A 127 -18.49 -9.99 -7.11
C ALA A 127 -19.35 -11.14 -7.58
N LYS A 128 -19.58 -11.25 -8.90
CA LYS A 128 -20.35 -12.33 -9.51
C LYS A 128 -19.69 -13.69 -9.26
N GLU A 129 -18.41 -13.82 -9.54
CA GLU A 129 -17.66 -15.08 -9.39
C GLU A 129 -17.50 -15.49 -7.92
N ALA A 130 -17.37 -14.53 -7.02
CA ALA A 130 -17.24 -14.80 -5.58
C ALA A 130 -18.59 -15.06 -4.89
N GLY A 131 -19.71 -14.90 -5.61
CA GLY A 131 -21.03 -15.05 -5.01
C GLY A 131 -21.41 -13.91 -4.06
N ALA A 132 -20.74 -12.77 -4.16
CA ALA A 132 -21.06 -11.59 -3.35
C ALA A 132 -22.44 -11.04 -3.77
N LYS A 133 -23.22 -10.62 -2.78
CA LYS A 133 -24.61 -10.12 -2.99
C LYS A 133 -24.65 -8.83 -3.80
N SER A 134 -23.57 -8.02 -3.75
CA SER A 134 -23.49 -6.76 -4.47
C SER A 134 -22.06 -6.25 -4.56
N ARG A 135 -21.81 -5.32 -5.49
CA ARG A 135 -20.54 -4.57 -5.54
C ARG A 135 -20.25 -3.80 -4.25
N THR A 136 -21.31 -3.31 -3.61
CA THR A 136 -21.21 -2.59 -2.34
C THR A 136 -20.65 -3.49 -1.23
N SER A 137 -21.11 -4.74 -1.13
CA SER A 137 -20.59 -5.71 -0.17
C SER A 137 -19.11 -5.99 -0.42
N LEU A 138 -18.70 -6.13 -1.67
CA LEU A 138 -17.31 -6.33 -2.04
C LEU A 138 -16.45 -5.12 -1.62
N TYR A 139 -16.89 -3.91 -1.92
CA TYR A 139 -16.20 -2.68 -1.55
C TYR A 139 -16.03 -2.54 -0.04
N LYS A 140 -17.07 -2.86 0.73
CA LYS A 140 -16.98 -2.86 2.19
C LYS A 140 -15.93 -3.83 2.69
N SER A 141 -15.87 -5.02 2.11
CA SER A 141 -14.88 -6.05 2.49
C SER A 141 -13.44 -5.61 2.24
N LEU A 142 -13.22 -4.76 1.23
CA LEU A 142 -11.88 -4.28 0.87
C LEU A 142 -11.51 -2.96 1.53
N ASN A 143 -12.44 -2.33 2.24
CA ASN A 143 -12.16 -1.09 2.95
C ASN A 143 -11.28 -1.37 4.17
N LYS A 144 -10.18 -0.63 4.29
CA LYS A 144 -9.20 -0.76 5.39
C LYS A 144 -9.79 -0.59 6.78
N ASN A 145 -10.92 0.10 6.89
CA ASN A 145 -11.60 0.34 8.17
C ASN A 145 -12.63 -0.74 8.51
N THR A 146 -12.76 -1.76 7.66
CA THR A 146 -13.72 -2.85 7.86
C THR A 146 -12.99 -4.10 8.34
N ASN A 147 -13.49 -4.71 9.41
CA ASN A 147 -13.03 -6.02 9.83
C ASN A 147 -13.57 -7.07 8.87
N VAL A 148 -12.69 -7.67 8.10
CA VAL A 148 -13.03 -8.72 7.13
C VAL A 148 -12.70 -10.07 7.73
N SER A 149 -13.62 -11.02 7.62
CA SER A 149 -13.35 -12.39 8.07
C SER A 149 -12.27 -13.04 7.21
N LEU A 150 -11.49 -13.94 7.81
CA LEU A 150 -10.50 -14.74 7.07
C LEU A 150 -11.16 -15.52 5.93
N ALA A 151 -12.35 -16.06 6.15
CA ALA A 151 -13.11 -16.77 5.13
C ALA A 151 -13.39 -15.91 3.90
N THR A 152 -13.77 -14.64 4.11
CA THR A 152 -13.99 -13.68 3.01
C THR A 152 -12.71 -13.40 2.25
N VAL A 153 -11.61 -13.17 2.96
CA VAL A 153 -10.28 -12.92 2.35
C VAL A 153 -9.86 -14.12 1.49
N VAL A 154 -9.96 -15.32 2.02
CA VAL A 154 -9.60 -16.56 1.31
C VAL A 154 -10.48 -16.74 0.06
N SER A 155 -11.78 -16.49 0.18
CA SER A 155 -12.72 -16.60 -0.94
C SER A 155 -12.41 -15.61 -2.06
N LEU A 156 -12.12 -14.37 -1.72
CA LEU A 156 -11.75 -13.34 -2.70
C LEU A 156 -10.42 -13.66 -3.38
N ALA A 157 -9.42 -14.07 -2.63
CA ALA A 157 -8.12 -14.46 -3.18
C ALA A 157 -8.25 -15.66 -4.13
N HIS A 158 -9.04 -16.66 -3.74
CA HIS A 158 -9.34 -17.83 -4.58
C HIS A 158 -10.00 -17.42 -5.90
N THR A 159 -10.99 -16.54 -5.84
CA THR A 159 -11.70 -16.02 -7.03
C THR A 159 -10.74 -15.29 -7.96
N VAL A 160 -9.89 -14.41 -7.43
CA VAL A 160 -8.90 -13.68 -8.24
C VAL A 160 -7.91 -14.65 -8.89
N LEU A 161 -7.43 -15.66 -8.15
CA LEU A 161 -6.54 -16.69 -8.72
C LEU A 161 -7.19 -17.42 -9.90
N GLN A 162 -8.45 -17.78 -9.78
CA GLN A 162 -9.18 -18.43 -10.87
C GLN A 162 -9.31 -17.52 -12.09
N LEU A 163 -9.56 -16.22 -11.89
CA LEU A 163 -9.63 -15.24 -12.96
C LEU A 163 -8.28 -15.02 -13.64
N GLU A 164 -7.19 -15.06 -12.91
CA GLU A 164 -5.83 -14.94 -13.45
C GLU A 164 -5.44 -16.15 -14.35
N GLU A 165 -6.00 -17.31 -14.08
CA GLU A 165 -5.72 -18.54 -14.84
C GLU A 165 -6.53 -18.66 -16.14
N LYS A 166 -7.50 -17.80 -16.35
CA LYS A 166 -8.27 -17.73 -17.61
C LYS A 166 -7.53 -16.82 -18.59
#